data_82bbb7d12e30f3f8728881d2536c6057
#
_entry.id   82bbb7d12e30f3f8728881d2536c6057
#
_cell.length_a   1.000
_cell.length_b   1.000
_cell.length_c   1.000
_cell.angle_alpha   90.00
_cell.angle_beta   90.00
_cell.angle_gamma   90.00
#
_symmetry.space_group_name_H-M   'P 1'
#
loop_
_entity.id
_entity.type
_entity.pdbx_description
1 polymer ?
#
loop_
_entity_poly.entity_id
_entity_poly.type
_entity_poly.pdbx_seq_one_letter_code
_entity_poly.pdbx_strand_id
1 'polypeptide(L)'
;GSAPIRENLAAGILALTGWKPGMALFDPMCGSGTFLMEAAQISCCIAPGITRHFAFEQLTLFDASLWKQLKEAALNQQLPCTSQLIFGSDLSGYALADARENLISNHLAEIVQLKQANVLEVNPPHQPGGIIVVNPPYGVRMSEQQLLADFYPKLGDRLKKKFGGWC
;
A
#
# COMPACT_ATOMS: atom_id res chain seq x y z
N GLY A 1 -15.38 -7.29 -9.60
CA GLY A 1 -14.14 -7.52 -8.85
C GLY A 1 -13.19 -6.38 -9.07
N SER A 2 -12.68 -5.77 -8.02
CA SER A 2 -11.64 -4.75 -8.14
C SER A 2 -10.37 -5.41 -8.69
N ALA A 3 -9.76 -4.83 -9.71
CA ALA A 3 -8.43 -5.22 -10.12
C ALA A 3 -7.44 -4.53 -9.17
N PRO A 4 -6.64 -5.28 -8.39
CA PRO A 4 -5.63 -4.67 -7.54
C PRO A 4 -4.61 -3.91 -8.40
N ILE A 5 -4.12 -2.79 -7.88
CA ILE A 5 -2.99 -2.09 -8.49
C ILE A 5 -1.75 -2.99 -8.43
N ARG A 6 -0.89 -2.94 -9.45
CA ARG A 6 0.37 -3.69 -9.45
C ARG A 6 1.36 -3.09 -8.46
N GLU A 7 2.15 -3.92 -7.82
CA GLU A 7 3.11 -3.54 -6.77
C GLU A 7 4.10 -2.48 -7.26
N ASN A 8 4.69 -2.68 -8.44
CA ASN A 8 5.63 -1.72 -9.01
C ASN A 8 5.00 -0.35 -9.32
N LEU A 9 3.71 -0.32 -9.69
CA LEU A 9 3.00 0.93 -9.89
C LEU A 9 2.69 1.60 -8.54
N ALA A 10 2.30 0.83 -7.53
CA ALA A 10 2.08 1.36 -6.19
C ALA A 10 3.36 1.97 -5.61
N ALA A 11 4.49 1.29 -5.71
CA ALA A 11 5.80 1.81 -5.30
C ALA A 11 6.16 3.11 -6.05
N GLY A 12 5.93 3.15 -7.37
CA GLY A 12 6.15 4.35 -8.19
C GLY A 12 5.29 5.53 -7.77
N ILE A 13 4.00 5.30 -7.47
CA ILE A 13 3.09 6.34 -6.97
C ILE A 13 3.56 6.84 -5.62
N LEU A 14 3.91 5.96 -4.67
CA LEU A 14 4.44 6.37 -3.37
C LEU A 14 5.68 7.26 -3.52
N ALA A 15 6.60 6.92 -4.40
CA ALA A 15 7.78 7.76 -4.68
C ALA A 15 7.39 9.13 -5.23
N LEU A 16 6.41 9.21 -6.13
CA LEU A 16 5.93 10.46 -6.72
C LEU A 16 5.19 11.37 -5.73
N THR A 17 4.53 10.81 -4.71
CA THR A 17 3.88 11.61 -3.66
C THR A 17 4.87 12.33 -2.75
N GLY A 18 6.15 11.98 -2.78
CA GLY A 18 7.15 12.45 -1.84
C GLY A 18 7.03 11.84 -0.45
N TRP A 19 6.18 10.83 -0.26
CA TRP A 19 6.11 10.10 1.01
C TRP A 19 7.45 9.44 1.34
N LYS A 20 7.80 9.43 2.61
CA LYS A 20 9.01 8.79 3.14
C LYS A 20 8.69 8.03 4.42
N PRO A 21 9.45 6.97 4.76
CA PRO A 21 9.38 6.32 6.06
C PRO A 21 9.41 7.35 7.21
N GLY A 22 8.53 7.18 8.18
CA GLY A 22 8.33 8.13 9.26
C GLY A 22 7.26 9.20 9.02
N MET A 23 6.75 9.32 7.79
CA MET A 23 5.55 10.12 7.50
C MET A 23 4.30 9.23 7.57
N ALA A 24 3.19 9.80 8.04
CA ALA A 24 1.92 9.08 8.02
C ALA A 24 1.44 8.85 6.57
N LEU A 25 1.01 7.62 6.29
CA LEU A 25 0.37 7.21 5.04
C LEU A 25 -1.03 6.67 5.33
N PHE A 26 -2.00 7.05 4.53
CA PHE A 26 -3.35 6.52 4.64
C PHE A 26 -3.92 6.13 3.28
N ASP A 27 -4.38 4.89 3.18
CA ASP A 27 -5.18 4.40 2.05
C ASP A 27 -6.61 4.12 2.52
N PRO A 28 -7.57 5.01 2.26
CA PRO A 28 -8.96 4.87 2.74
C PRO A 28 -9.81 3.86 1.95
N MET A 29 -9.28 3.27 0.88
CA MET A 29 -9.95 2.27 0.04
C MET A 29 -8.94 1.19 -0.35
N CYS A 30 -8.27 0.60 0.65
CA CYS A 30 -7.03 -0.14 0.46
C CYS A 30 -7.19 -1.49 -0.25
N GLY A 31 -8.42 -2.01 -0.39
CA GLY A 31 -8.62 -3.31 -1.02
C GLY A 31 -7.76 -4.39 -0.35
N SER A 32 -7.00 -5.13 -1.14
CA SER A 32 -6.05 -6.15 -0.68
C SER A 32 -4.74 -5.59 -0.09
N GLY A 33 -4.60 -4.26 0.02
CA GLY A 33 -3.52 -3.60 0.74
C GLY A 33 -2.22 -3.37 -0.04
N THR A 34 -2.25 -3.29 -1.38
CA THR A 34 -1.02 -3.17 -2.18
C THR A 34 -0.19 -1.92 -1.82
N PHE A 35 -0.79 -0.73 -1.69
CA PHE A 35 -0.06 0.47 -1.25
C PHE A 35 0.53 0.31 0.15
N LEU A 36 -0.21 -0.33 1.05
CA LEU A 36 0.22 -0.53 2.44
C LEU A 36 1.40 -1.50 2.52
N MET A 37 1.36 -2.57 1.72
CA MET A 37 2.44 -3.54 1.57
C MET A 37 3.73 -2.88 1.07
N GLU A 38 3.65 -2.12 -0.03
CA GLU A 38 4.79 -1.43 -0.60
C GLU A 38 5.38 -0.41 0.37
N ALA A 39 4.52 0.38 1.03
CA ALA A 39 4.97 1.35 2.03
C ALA A 39 5.66 0.68 3.22
N ALA A 40 5.12 -0.44 3.69
CA ALA A 40 5.72 -1.21 4.79
C ALA A 40 7.07 -1.81 4.37
N GLN A 41 7.19 -2.39 3.18
CA GLN A 41 8.45 -2.91 2.66
C GLN A 41 9.51 -1.81 2.51
N ILE A 42 9.13 -0.65 1.97
CA ILE A 42 10.03 0.51 1.85
C ILE A 42 10.49 0.97 3.24
N SER A 43 9.58 1.04 4.23
CA SER A 43 9.91 1.45 5.60
C SER A 43 10.88 0.51 6.29
N CYS A 44 10.82 -0.78 5.97
CA CYS A 44 11.69 -1.81 6.53
C CYS A 44 12.94 -2.06 5.68
N CYS A 45 13.17 -1.30 4.61
CA CYS A 45 14.25 -1.56 3.66
C CYS A 45 14.26 -3.01 3.14
N ILE A 46 13.09 -3.60 2.95
CA ILE A 46 12.95 -4.94 2.37
C ILE A 46 13.11 -4.83 0.86
N ALA A 47 14.10 -5.50 0.32
CA ALA A 47 14.35 -5.49 -1.13
C ALA A 47 13.21 -6.18 -1.88
N PRO A 48 12.65 -5.55 -2.94
CA PRO A 48 11.61 -6.17 -3.75
C PRO A 48 12.04 -7.54 -4.28
N GLY A 49 11.20 -8.54 -4.11
CA GLY A 49 11.46 -9.88 -4.61
C GLY A 49 12.57 -10.66 -3.90
N ILE A 50 12.98 -10.27 -2.69
CA ILE A 50 14.05 -10.95 -1.92
C ILE A 50 13.79 -12.44 -1.70
N THR A 51 12.53 -12.84 -1.60
CA THR A 51 12.11 -14.24 -1.45
C THR A 51 11.78 -14.91 -2.79
N ARG A 52 11.83 -14.18 -3.89
CA ARG A 52 11.41 -14.65 -5.20
C ARG A 52 12.55 -15.35 -5.94
N HIS A 53 12.20 -16.38 -6.73
CA HIS A 53 13.07 -16.93 -7.76
C HIS A 53 12.86 -16.18 -9.08
N PHE A 54 13.96 -15.89 -9.77
CA PHE A 54 13.95 -15.15 -11.01
C PHE A 54 14.36 -16.04 -12.19
N ALA A 55 13.79 -15.80 -13.36
CA ALA A 55 14.09 -16.58 -14.56
C ALA A 55 15.58 -16.50 -14.98
N PHE A 56 16.28 -15.40 -14.66
CA PHE A 56 17.71 -15.28 -14.96
C PHE A 56 18.59 -16.26 -14.18
N GLU A 57 18.09 -16.84 -13.06
CA GLU A 57 18.80 -17.88 -12.30
C GLU A 57 18.99 -19.18 -13.11
N GLN A 58 18.26 -19.32 -14.23
CA GLN A 58 18.37 -20.47 -15.14
C GLN A 58 19.26 -20.20 -16.36
N LEU A 59 19.84 -19.00 -16.48
CA LEU A 59 20.72 -18.66 -17.61
C LEU A 59 22.06 -19.36 -17.47
N THR A 60 22.66 -19.75 -18.62
CA THR A 60 23.95 -20.46 -18.67
C THR A 60 25.12 -19.69 -18.03
N LEU A 61 25.03 -18.34 -18.04
CA LEU A 61 26.07 -17.47 -17.48
C LEU A 61 25.67 -16.94 -16.07
N PHE A 62 24.71 -17.59 -15.43
CA PHE A 62 24.29 -17.19 -14.09
C PHE A 62 25.38 -17.45 -13.05
N ASP A 63 25.80 -16.41 -12.34
CA ASP A 63 26.72 -16.49 -11.21
C ASP A 63 25.96 -16.63 -9.89
N ALA A 64 25.80 -17.87 -9.42
CA ALA A 64 25.10 -18.18 -8.19
C ALA A 64 25.81 -17.60 -6.94
N SER A 65 27.15 -17.46 -6.99
CA SER A 65 27.93 -16.91 -5.87
C SER A 65 27.69 -15.41 -5.74
N LEU A 66 27.76 -14.67 -6.84
CA LEU A 66 27.47 -13.25 -6.87
C LEU A 66 26.02 -12.98 -6.46
N TRP A 67 25.07 -13.78 -6.99
CA TRP A 67 23.67 -13.63 -6.62
C TRP A 67 23.40 -13.83 -5.14
N LYS A 68 24.05 -14.83 -4.53
CA LYS A 68 23.98 -15.08 -3.09
C LYS A 68 24.51 -13.88 -2.29
N GLN A 69 25.66 -13.33 -2.68
CA GLN A 69 26.24 -12.14 -2.04
C GLN A 69 25.33 -10.94 -2.13
N LEU A 70 24.69 -10.69 -3.30
CA LEU A 70 23.73 -9.60 -3.47
C LEU A 70 22.49 -9.77 -2.59
N LYS A 71 21.95 -10.99 -2.48
CA LYS A 71 20.83 -11.27 -1.58
C LYS A 71 21.23 -11.08 -0.11
N GLU A 72 22.39 -11.55 0.31
CA GLU A 72 22.89 -11.36 1.69
C GLU A 72 23.09 -9.87 2.00
N ALA A 73 23.66 -9.10 1.07
CA ALA A 73 23.81 -7.66 1.23
C ALA A 73 22.44 -6.96 1.38
N ALA A 74 21.45 -7.35 0.59
CA ALA A 74 20.10 -6.80 0.68
C ALA A 74 19.39 -7.17 2.01
N LEU A 75 19.57 -8.41 2.50
CA LEU A 75 19.06 -8.83 3.80
C LEU A 75 19.68 -8.06 4.96
N ASN A 76 20.98 -7.78 4.88
CA ASN A 76 21.71 -7.00 5.90
C ASN A 76 21.29 -5.52 5.93
N GLN A 77 20.61 -5.00 4.90
CA GLN A 77 20.07 -3.64 4.87
C GLN A 77 18.68 -3.53 5.49
N GLN A 78 18.03 -4.65 5.81
CA GLN A 78 16.71 -4.62 6.42
C GLN A 78 16.76 -3.96 7.80
N LEU A 79 15.79 -3.09 8.05
CA LEU A 79 15.65 -2.38 9.30
C LEU A 79 14.51 -2.97 10.14
N PRO A 80 14.65 -2.97 11.48
CA PRO A 80 13.51 -3.26 12.35
C PRO A 80 12.39 -2.25 12.09
N CYS A 81 11.23 -2.73 11.72
CA CYS A 81 10.09 -1.87 11.48
C CYS A 81 9.33 -1.60 12.77
N THR A 82 9.48 -0.40 13.30
CA THR A 82 8.83 0.04 14.53
C THR A 82 7.76 1.11 14.31
N SER A 83 7.70 1.72 13.12
CA SER A 83 6.78 2.81 12.84
C SER A 83 5.41 2.29 12.42
N GLN A 84 4.38 2.57 13.21
CA GLN A 84 2.98 2.25 12.93
C GLN A 84 2.24 3.44 12.29
N LEU A 85 2.87 4.15 11.36
CA LEU A 85 2.31 5.32 10.68
C LEU A 85 1.69 4.97 9.31
N ILE A 86 1.45 3.69 9.04
CA ILE A 86 0.80 3.22 7.81
C ILE A 86 -0.60 2.73 8.17
N PHE A 87 -1.61 3.38 7.59
CA PHE A 87 -3.01 3.15 7.89
C PHE A 87 -3.77 2.75 6.63
N GLY A 88 -4.65 1.78 6.76
CA GLY A 88 -5.54 1.36 5.70
C GLY A 88 -6.97 1.22 6.19
N SER A 89 -7.93 1.55 5.33
CA SER A 89 -9.32 1.19 5.57
C SER A 89 -10.00 0.75 4.28
N ASP A 90 -11.02 -0.06 4.43
CA ASP A 90 -11.92 -0.44 3.35
C ASP A 90 -13.33 -0.69 3.91
N LEU A 91 -14.34 -0.50 3.08
CA LEU A 91 -15.72 -0.83 3.43
C LEU A 91 -15.93 -2.35 3.49
N SER A 92 -15.24 -3.09 2.63
CA SER A 92 -15.34 -4.55 2.49
C SER A 92 -14.49 -5.26 3.55
N GLY A 93 -15.16 -5.96 4.47
CA GLY A 93 -14.47 -6.83 5.43
C GLY A 93 -13.68 -7.97 4.76
N TYR A 94 -14.12 -8.46 3.59
CA TYR A 94 -13.39 -9.46 2.80
C TYR A 94 -12.07 -8.90 2.24
N ALA A 95 -12.10 -7.70 1.68
CA ALA A 95 -10.89 -7.05 1.18
C ALA A 95 -9.87 -6.81 2.31
N LEU A 96 -10.34 -6.44 3.50
CA LEU A 96 -9.47 -6.28 4.68
C LEU A 96 -8.94 -7.62 5.20
N ALA A 97 -9.68 -8.72 5.06
CA ALA A 97 -9.17 -10.05 5.39
C ALA A 97 -8.02 -10.43 4.45
N ASP A 98 -8.19 -10.20 3.13
CA ASP A 98 -7.14 -10.42 2.14
C ASP A 98 -5.90 -9.53 2.43
N ALA A 99 -6.13 -8.24 2.74
CA ALA A 99 -5.04 -7.33 3.11
C ALA A 99 -4.28 -7.81 4.35
N ARG A 100 -4.99 -8.28 5.36
CA ARG A 100 -4.38 -8.82 6.59
C ARG A 100 -3.58 -10.08 6.32
N GLU A 101 -4.11 -11.00 5.51
CA GLU A 101 -3.40 -12.23 5.13
C GLU A 101 -2.11 -11.91 4.35
N ASN A 102 -2.18 -10.97 3.41
CA ASN A 102 -1.01 -10.50 2.66
C ASN A 102 0.06 -9.90 3.59
N LEU A 103 -0.35 -9.08 4.56
CA LEU A 103 0.58 -8.49 5.54
C LEU A 103 1.20 -9.54 6.45
N ILE A 104 0.41 -10.50 6.94
CA ILE A 104 0.90 -11.62 7.79
C ILE A 104 1.92 -12.46 7.02
N SER A 105 1.59 -12.85 5.78
CA SER A 105 2.45 -13.69 4.94
C SER A 105 3.82 -13.03 4.63
N ASN A 106 3.89 -11.71 4.73
CA ASN A 106 5.11 -10.93 4.52
C ASN A 106 5.73 -10.40 5.84
N HIS A 107 5.25 -10.83 7.00
CA HIS A 107 5.72 -10.39 8.33
C HIS A 107 5.60 -8.88 8.58
N LEU A 108 4.57 -8.24 7.99
CA LEU A 108 4.35 -6.78 8.04
C LEU A 108 3.10 -6.39 8.84
N ALA A 109 2.39 -7.35 9.43
CA ALA A 109 1.09 -7.11 10.09
C ALA A 109 1.18 -6.13 11.27
N GLU A 110 2.30 -6.08 11.97
CA GLU A 110 2.51 -5.19 13.13
C GLU A 110 2.79 -3.73 12.74
N ILE A 111 3.06 -3.46 11.45
CA ILE A 111 3.48 -2.16 10.94
C ILE A 111 2.30 -1.37 10.42
N VAL A 112 1.26 -2.08 9.95
CA VAL A 112 0.11 -1.50 9.27
C VAL A 112 -1.14 -1.64 10.13
N GLN A 113 -1.83 -0.52 10.32
CA GLN A 113 -3.11 -0.49 11.04
C GLN A 113 -4.26 -0.58 10.04
N LEU A 114 -5.08 -1.62 10.15
CA LEU A 114 -6.26 -1.83 9.30
C LEU A 114 -7.55 -1.60 10.08
N LYS A 115 -8.48 -0.86 9.46
CA LYS A 115 -9.80 -0.58 10.03
C LYS A 115 -10.89 -0.76 8.99
N GLN A 116 -11.99 -1.45 9.33
CA GLN A 116 -13.18 -1.44 8.47
C GLN A 116 -13.88 -0.09 8.62
N ALA A 117 -14.00 0.66 7.52
CA ALA A 117 -14.66 1.96 7.51
C ALA A 117 -15.12 2.35 6.12
N ASN A 118 -16.17 3.18 6.07
CA ASN A 118 -16.59 3.86 4.86
C ASN A 118 -15.72 5.12 4.67
N VAL A 119 -15.10 5.27 3.51
CA VAL A 119 -14.25 6.44 3.18
C VAL A 119 -15.00 7.78 3.33
N LEU A 120 -16.31 7.80 3.12
CA LEU A 120 -17.15 8.99 3.30
C LEU A 120 -17.39 9.36 4.77
N GLU A 121 -17.05 8.47 5.72
CA GLU A 121 -17.30 8.64 7.15
C GLU A 121 -16.02 8.60 7.99
N VAL A 122 -14.95 8.00 7.45
CA VAL A 122 -13.69 7.81 8.17
C VAL A 122 -13.06 9.16 8.54
N ASN A 123 -12.46 9.23 9.71
CA ASN A 123 -11.68 10.38 10.17
C ASN A 123 -10.19 10.14 9.93
N PRO A 124 -9.36 11.20 9.87
CA PRO A 124 -7.93 11.09 9.79
C PRO A 124 -7.37 10.17 10.89
N PRO A 125 -6.55 9.17 10.54
CA PRO A 125 -6.03 8.22 11.53
C PRO A 125 -4.87 8.81 12.35
N HIS A 126 -4.28 9.91 11.91
CA HIS A 126 -3.12 10.56 12.52
C HIS A 126 -3.18 12.08 12.40
N GLN A 127 -2.56 12.77 13.35
CA GLN A 127 -2.35 14.23 13.34
C GLN A 127 -0.83 14.49 13.52
N PRO A 128 -0.27 15.50 12.87
CA PRO A 128 -0.92 16.64 12.20
C PRO A 128 -1.35 16.39 10.75
N GLY A 129 -1.08 15.22 10.15
CA GLY A 129 -1.42 14.90 8.77
C GLY A 129 -0.46 13.90 8.16
N GLY A 130 -0.47 13.75 6.84
CA GLY A 130 0.36 12.82 6.10
C GLY A 130 0.02 12.78 4.61
N ILE A 131 0.29 11.66 3.98
CA ILE A 131 -0.03 11.41 2.57
C ILE A 131 -1.24 10.48 2.48
N ILE A 132 -2.21 10.85 1.64
CA ILE A 132 -3.32 9.98 1.24
C ILE A 132 -3.01 9.43 -0.14
N VAL A 133 -3.07 8.12 -0.27
CA VAL A 133 -3.08 7.43 -1.55
C VAL A 133 -4.37 6.66 -1.69
N VAL A 134 -4.94 6.61 -2.87
CA VAL A 134 -6.17 5.88 -3.09
C VAL A 134 -6.25 5.38 -4.53
N ASN A 135 -6.68 4.13 -4.70
CA ASN A 135 -7.08 3.57 -5.98
C ASN A 135 -8.62 3.37 -5.96
N PRO A 136 -9.40 4.44 -6.24
CA PRO A 136 -10.83 4.37 -6.14
C PRO A 136 -11.43 3.53 -7.28
N PRO A 137 -12.65 2.98 -7.11
CA PRO A 137 -13.29 2.21 -8.16
C PRO A 137 -13.51 3.08 -9.41
N TYR A 138 -13.24 2.49 -10.57
CA TYR A 138 -13.52 3.08 -11.87
C TYR A 138 -14.51 2.20 -12.61
N GLY A 139 -15.69 2.75 -12.95
CA GLY A 139 -16.76 2.00 -13.59
C GLY A 139 -16.51 1.77 -15.07
N VAL A 140 -16.56 0.51 -15.49
CA VAL A 140 -16.54 0.12 -16.90
C VAL A 140 -17.96 0.03 -17.48
N ARG A 141 -18.97 -0.13 -16.62
CA ARG A 141 -20.38 -0.26 -17.00
C ARG A 141 -21.15 1.04 -16.80
N MET A 142 -22.12 1.32 -17.66
CA MET A 142 -22.94 2.56 -17.59
C MET A 142 -23.63 2.74 -16.22
N SER A 143 -24.15 1.68 -15.62
CA SER A 143 -24.77 1.71 -14.28
C SER A 143 -23.76 2.08 -13.17
N GLU A 144 -22.51 1.69 -13.31
CA GLU A 144 -21.44 2.02 -12.39
C GLU A 144 -21.00 3.49 -12.53
N GLN A 145 -21.04 4.03 -13.77
CA GLN A 145 -20.66 5.42 -14.03
C GLN A 145 -21.54 6.43 -13.29
N GLN A 146 -22.87 6.18 -13.23
CA GLN A 146 -23.77 7.06 -12.49
C GLN A 146 -23.48 7.03 -10.99
N LEU A 147 -23.25 5.83 -10.40
CA LEU A 147 -22.89 5.69 -9.00
C LEU A 147 -21.57 6.40 -8.67
N LEU A 148 -20.60 6.35 -9.58
CA LEU A 148 -19.31 7.03 -9.40
C LEU A 148 -19.43 8.54 -9.55
N ALA A 149 -20.30 9.03 -10.46
CA ALA A 149 -20.59 10.46 -10.59
C ALA A 149 -21.12 11.07 -9.29
N ASP A 150 -21.92 10.32 -8.53
CA ASP A 150 -22.42 10.74 -7.22
C ASP A 150 -21.40 10.55 -6.09
N PHE A 151 -20.48 9.58 -6.22
CA PHE A 151 -19.50 9.25 -5.22
C PHE A 151 -18.32 10.23 -5.17
N TYR A 152 -17.73 10.57 -6.32
CA TYR A 152 -16.52 11.39 -6.37
C TYR A 152 -16.66 12.80 -5.75
N PRO A 153 -17.76 13.55 -5.99
CA PRO A 153 -17.97 14.83 -5.32
C PRO A 153 -18.02 14.69 -3.79
N LYS A 154 -18.70 13.64 -3.29
CA LYS A 154 -18.79 13.38 -1.84
C LYS A 154 -17.42 13.04 -1.25
N LEU A 155 -16.62 12.23 -1.95
CA LEU A 155 -15.25 11.91 -1.55
C LEU A 155 -14.39 13.17 -1.49
N GLY A 156 -14.41 13.99 -2.55
CA GLY A 156 -13.67 15.26 -2.59
C GLY A 156 -14.06 16.21 -1.47
N ASP A 157 -15.36 16.34 -1.20
CA ASP A 157 -15.87 17.15 -0.09
C ASP A 157 -15.42 16.62 1.28
N ARG A 158 -15.45 15.30 1.47
CA ARG A 158 -14.97 14.67 2.70
C ARG A 158 -13.49 14.95 2.93
N LEU A 159 -12.66 14.74 1.92
CA LEU A 159 -11.22 14.98 2.01
C LEU A 159 -10.93 16.45 2.34
N LYS A 160 -11.55 17.40 1.65
CA LYS A 160 -11.39 18.84 1.92
C LYS A 160 -11.80 19.24 3.34
N LYS A 161 -12.92 18.70 3.83
CA LYS A 161 -13.49 19.11 5.14
C LYS A 161 -12.80 18.48 6.34
N LYS A 162 -12.28 17.26 6.20
CA LYS A 162 -11.82 16.46 7.34
C LYS A 162 -10.31 16.16 7.34
N PHE A 163 -9.66 16.21 6.19
CA PHE A 163 -8.27 15.83 6.05
C PHE A 163 -7.33 17.05 5.86
N GLY A 164 -7.61 18.13 6.60
CA GLY A 164 -6.68 19.27 6.65
C GLY A 164 -5.28 18.84 7.11
N GLY A 165 -4.23 19.25 6.37
CA GLY A 165 -2.85 18.82 6.62
C GLY A 165 -2.45 17.48 5.98
N TRP A 166 -3.36 16.81 5.28
CA TRP A 166 -3.07 15.66 4.43
C TRP A 166 -2.95 16.10 2.96
N CYS A 167 -2.01 15.52 2.23
CA CYS A 167 -1.78 15.75 0.80
C CYS A 167 -2.15 14.51 -0.01
#